data_48abe1067fa56a54ffc9641af23c5a97
#
_entry.id   48abe1067fa56a54ffc9641af23c5a97
#
_cell.length_a   1.000
_cell.length_b   1.000
_cell.length_c   1.000
_cell.angle_alpha   90.00
_cell.angle_beta   90.00
_cell.angle_gamma   90.00
#
_symmetry.space_group_name_H-M   'P 1'
#
loop_
_entity.id
_entity.type
_entity.pdbx_description
1 polymer ?
#
loop_
_entity_poly.entity_id
_entity_poly.type
_entity_poly.pdbx_seq_one_letter_code
_entity_poly.pdbx_strand_id
1 'polypeptide(L)'
;MKLKSSKIWMPAMVICLAAACLTTACRSIQHLSDKHQKETVVNIPYMVMNNYFLKNNVVGISYPLITKQEEFSGLFGMAAVMGKDGAPTSVDFSKESVIAIVLPETNVSTEIIPLRLEKGAAQGLRMYYTVKRGEEMTSTMRPILLVKIKNKYREEVMPVEVKQQKEKN
;
A
#
# COMPACT_ATOMS: atom_id res chain seq x y z
N MET A 1 22.90 8.15 -68.37
CA MET A 1 22.41 8.22 -69.76
C MET A 1 20.88 8.22 -69.71
N LYS A 2 20.34 9.30 -70.31
CA LYS A 2 18.96 9.56 -70.73
C LYS A 2 17.83 9.69 -69.71
N LEU A 3 17.47 10.98 -69.48
CA LEU A 3 16.15 11.54 -69.18
C LEU A 3 15.05 11.07 -70.15
N LYS A 4 13.79 11.01 -69.65
CA LYS A 4 12.57 11.43 -70.35
C LYS A 4 11.48 11.56 -69.28
N SER A 5 11.03 12.63 -68.86
CA SER A 5 10.16 13.73 -69.27
C SER A 5 8.91 13.32 -70.06
N SER A 6 7.78 13.68 -69.48
CA SER A 6 6.57 14.28 -70.03
C SER A 6 5.33 13.56 -69.47
N LYS A 7 4.19 14.15 -69.22
CA LYS A 7 3.57 15.48 -69.46
C LYS A 7 2.30 15.58 -68.63
N ILE A 8 2.06 16.74 -68.15
CA ILE A 8 0.83 17.37 -67.67
C ILE A 8 -0.35 17.08 -68.60
N TRP A 9 -1.53 16.74 -67.98
CA TRP A 9 -2.80 17.11 -68.54
C TRP A 9 -3.87 17.30 -67.47
N MET A 10 -4.19 18.58 -67.24
CA MET A 10 -5.54 19.01 -66.71
C MET A 10 -6.47 19.12 -67.91
N PRO A 11 -7.78 18.88 -67.79
CA PRO A 11 -8.61 20.06 -67.62
C PRO A 11 -9.90 19.89 -66.79
N ALA A 12 -10.29 21.07 -66.36
CA ALA A 12 -11.65 21.64 -66.30
C ALA A 12 -12.66 21.13 -65.26
N MET A 13 -12.82 22.00 -64.24
CA MET A 13 -14.03 22.71 -63.95
C MET A 13 -15.38 22.01 -64.14
N VAL A 14 -16.04 21.72 -63.03
CA VAL A 14 -17.48 21.92 -62.91
C VAL A 14 -17.79 22.48 -61.51
N ILE A 15 -18.25 23.72 -61.51
CA ILE A 15 -18.87 24.40 -60.40
C ILE A 15 -20.26 23.83 -60.26
N CYS A 16 -20.64 23.34 -59.08
CA CYS A 16 -22.04 23.23 -58.66
C CYS A 16 -22.17 23.78 -57.24
N LEU A 17 -22.68 24.96 -57.19
CA LEU A 17 -23.37 25.52 -55.99
C LEU A 17 -24.59 24.65 -55.71
N ALA A 18 -24.81 24.25 -54.47
CA ALA A 18 -26.07 24.48 -53.79
C ALA A 18 -26.15 23.75 -52.45
N ALA A 19 -26.72 24.46 -51.53
CA ALA A 19 -27.48 24.01 -50.40
C ALA A 19 -26.77 23.73 -49.09
N ALA A 20 -26.82 24.76 -48.26
CA ALA A 20 -26.71 24.70 -46.81
C ALA A 20 -27.63 23.63 -46.22
N CYS A 21 -27.07 22.67 -45.54
CA CYS A 21 -27.75 21.94 -44.49
C CYS A 21 -26.99 22.14 -43.20
N LEU A 22 -27.52 23.06 -42.41
CA LEU A 22 -27.22 23.19 -40.98
C LEU A 22 -27.71 21.95 -40.26
N THR A 23 -26.87 20.92 -40.20
CA THR A 23 -27.07 19.84 -39.24
C THR A 23 -26.35 20.20 -37.98
N THR A 24 -27.09 20.71 -37.03
CA THR A 24 -26.75 20.83 -35.63
C THR A 24 -26.29 19.45 -35.16
N ALA A 25 -24.99 19.21 -35.16
CA ALA A 25 -24.40 18.06 -34.46
C ALA A 25 -24.59 18.29 -32.97
N CYS A 26 -25.66 17.77 -32.40
CA CYS A 26 -25.76 17.50 -30.99
C CYS A 26 -24.55 16.64 -30.60
N ARG A 27 -23.52 17.27 -30.09
CA ARG A 27 -22.51 16.59 -29.30
C ARG A 27 -23.24 16.05 -28.09
N SER A 28 -23.66 14.81 -28.17
CA SER A 28 -23.96 14.01 -27.00
C SER A 28 -22.66 13.98 -26.19
N ILE A 29 -22.62 14.84 -25.16
CA ILE A 29 -21.68 14.67 -24.06
C ILE A 29 -22.07 13.31 -23.48
N GLN A 30 -21.35 12.28 -23.90
CA GLN A 30 -21.38 11.02 -23.19
C GLN A 30 -20.89 11.35 -21.79
N HIS A 31 -21.84 11.46 -20.89
CA HIS A 31 -21.64 11.37 -19.46
C HIS A 31 -20.82 10.11 -19.25
N LEU A 32 -19.51 10.27 -19.07
CA LEU A 32 -18.67 9.27 -18.48
C LEU A 32 -19.29 9.02 -17.11
N SER A 33 -20.20 8.07 -17.07
CA SER A 33 -20.60 7.43 -15.82
C SER A 33 -19.32 6.92 -15.23
N ASP A 34 -18.78 7.64 -14.25
CA ASP A 34 -17.90 7.09 -13.26
C ASP A 34 -18.63 5.89 -12.64
N LYS A 35 -18.48 4.75 -13.30
CA LYS A 35 -18.69 3.47 -12.64
C LYS A 35 -17.66 3.45 -11.54
N HIS A 36 -18.02 3.94 -10.39
CA HIS A 36 -17.38 3.60 -9.12
C HIS A 36 -17.46 2.07 -9.05
N GLN A 37 -16.46 1.45 -9.65
CA GLN A 37 -16.26 0.03 -9.56
C GLN A 37 -15.99 -0.19 -8.07
N LYS A 38 -17.01 -0.65 -7.34
CA LYS A 38 -16.92 -0.97 -5.91
C LYS A 38 -15.77 -1.97 -5.78
N GLU A 39 -14.60 -1.44 -5.42
CA GLU A 39 -13.38 -2.23 -5.27
C GLU A 39 -13.69 -3.33 -4.27
N THR A 40 -13.64 -4.57 -4.71
CA THR A 40 -13.90 -5.70 -3.81
C THR A 40 -12.72 -5.82 -2.87
N VAL A 41 -12.89 -5.29 -1.66
CA VAL A 41 -11.88 -5.33 -0.61
C VAL A 41 -12.10 -6.60 0.21
N VAL A 42 -11.05 -7.39 0.37
CA VAL A 42 -11.07 -8.61 1.18
C VAL A 42 -10.26 -8.39 2.44
N ASN A 43 -10.88 -8.56 3.60
CA ASN A 43 -10.18 -8.53 4.88
C ASN A 43 -9.35 -9.80 5.08
N ILE A 44 -8.08 -9.62 5.41
CA ILE A 44 -7.13 -10.70 5.66
C ILE A 44 -6.95 -10.88 7.17
N PRO A 45 -7.18 -12.08 7.71
CA PRO A 45 -6.97 -12.35 9.13
C PRO A 45 -5.47 -12.30 9.47
N TYR A 46 -5.15 -11.66 10.58
CA TYR A 46 -3.81 -11.57 11.12
C TYR A 46 -3.82 -11.78 12.64
N MET A 47 -2.65 -12.02 13.22
CA MET A 47 -2.45 -12.09 14.67
C MET A 47 -1.33 -11.14 15.07
N VAL A 48 -1.57 -10.32 16.08
CA VAL A 48 -0.54 -9.43 16.65
C VAL A 48 0.48 -10.29 17.41
N MET A 49 1.74 -9.96 17.23
CA MET A 49 2.86 -10.61 17.92
C MET A 49 3.37 -9.73 19.03
N ASN A 50 3.55 -10.30 20.19
CA ASN A 50 3.98 -9.60 21.40
C ASN A 50 5.36 -10.09 21.85
N ASN A 51 5.99 -9.27 22.71
CA ASN A 51 7.24 -9.58 23.39
C ASN A 51 8.44 -9.73 22.44
N TYR A 52 8.56 -8.74 21.55
CA TYR A 52 9.69 -8.52 20.67
C TYR A 52 10.17 -7.07 20.76
N PHE A 53 11.42 -6.85 20.41
CA PHE A 53 12.01 -5.51 20.24
C PHE A 53 12.87 -5.48 18.97
N LEU A 54 13.02 -4.31 18.37
CA LEU A 54 13.98 -4.11 17.28
C LEU A 54 15.38 -4.05 17.87
N LYS A 55 16.32 -4.82 17.32
CA LYS A 55 17.70 -4.86 17.80
C LYS A 55 18.38 -3.49 17.61
N ASN A 56 19.24 -3.11 18.54
CA ASN A 56 19.89 -1.78 18.57
C ASN A 56 20.77 -1.48 17.36
N ASN A 57 21.32 -2.51 16.73
CA ASN A 57 22.13 -2.38 15.51
C ASN A 57 21.33 -2.23 14.23
N VAL A 58 19.98 -2.23 14.31
CA VAL A 58 19.08 -2.09 13.17
C VAL A 58 18.53 -0.67 13.14
N VAL A 59 18.79 0.06 12.07
CA VAL A 59 18.30 1.44 11.89
C VAL A 59 16.85 1.45 11.40
N GLY A 60 16.45 0.47 10.62
CA GLY A 60 15.11 0.34 10.06
C GLY A 60 14.96 -0.95 9.26
N ILE A 61 13.81 -1.12 8.64
CA ILE A 61 13.52 -2.27 7.77
C ILE A 61 13.31 -1.79 6.34
N SER A 62 13.82 -2.54 5.37
CA SER A 62 13.69 -2.19 3.95
C SER A 62 12.33 -2.60 3.38
N TYR A 63 11.81 -3.72 3.84
CA TYR A 63 10.54 -4.28 3.40
C TYR A 63 9.68 -4.68 4.58
N PRO A 64 8.39 -4.31 4.58
CA PRO A 64 7.49 -4.66 5.68
C PRO A 64 7.23 -6.17 5.83
N LEU A 65 7.31 -6.94 4.73
CA LEU A 65 7.01 -8.38 4.75
C LEU A 65 8.28 -9.21 4.94
N ILE A 66 8.33 -9.97 6.02
CA ILE A 66 9.41 -10.87 6.40
C ILE A 66 8.93 -12.31 6.21
N THR A 67 9.69 -13.08 5.46
CA THR A 67 9.29 -14.44 5.05
C THR A 67 10.24 -15.53 5.51
N LYS A 68 11.35 -15.17 6.17
CA LYS A 68 12.40 -16.08 6.60
C LYS A 68 12.77 -15.87 8.06
N GLN A 69 13.03 -16.98 8.76
CA GLN A 69 13.44 -16.97 10.16
C GLN A 69 14.75 -16.21 10.37
N GLU A 70 15.72 -16.36 9.46
CA GLU A 70 17.03 -15.73 9.57
C GLU A 70 16.90 -14.19 9.50
N GLU A 71 16.08 -13.69 8.57
CA GLU A 71 15.81 -12.27 8.43
C GLU A 71 15.12 -11.72 9.69
N PHE A 72 14.09 -12.42 10.16
CA PHE A 72 13.35 -12.04 11.36
C PHE A 72 14.27 -11.99 12.58
N SER A 73 15.08 -13.04 12.79
CA SER A 73 16.02 -13.12 13.91
C SER A 73 17.17 -12.12 13.80
N GLY A 74 17.53 -11.70 12.59
CA GLY A 74 18.49 -10.62 12.35
C GLY A 74 17.97 -9.26 12.82
N LEU A 75 16.69 -9.01 12.66
CA LEU A 75 16.05 -7.72 12.95
C LEU A 75 15.51 -7.63 14.38
N PHE A 76 14.87 -8.66 14.88
CA PHE A 76 14.13 -8.64 16.15
C PHE A 76 14.75 -9.57 17.20
N GLY A 77 14.73 -9.10 18.43
CA GLY A 77 15.07 -9.87 19.62
C GLY A 77 13.80 -10.19 20.42
N MET A 78 13.87 -11.26 21.22
CA MET A 78 12.80 -11.68 22.12
C MET A 78 12.89 -10.87 23.41
N ALA A 79 11.79 -10.23 23.81
CA ALA A 79 11.63 -9.52 25.07
C ALA A 79 10.76 -10.36 26.01
N ALA A 80 11.31 -11.47 26.48
CA ALA A 80 10.60 -12.30 27.46
C ALA A 80 10.41 -11.54 28.76
N VAL A 81 9.16 -11.44 29.22
CA VAL A 81 8.80 -10.87 30.53
C VAL A 81 8.24 -11.97 31.43
N MET A 82 8.40 -11.80 32.74
CA MET A 82 7.82 -12.74 33.69
C MET A 82 6.30 -12.65 33.69
N GLY A 83 5.62 -13.80 33.74
CA GLY A 83 4.17 -13.88 33.83
C GLY A 83 3.55 -14.76 32.74
N LYS A 84 2.23 -14.93 32.82
CA LYS A 84 1.46 -15.86 32.01
C LYS A 84 1.54 -15.59 30.50
N ASP A 85 1.65 -14.30 30.12
CA ASP A 85 1.70 -13.83 28.75
C ASP A 85 3.08 -13.29 28.35
N GLY A 86 4.12 -13.66 29.13
CA GLY A 86 5.48 -13.16 28.98
C GLY A 86 6.31 -13.83 27.87
N ALA A 87 5.82 -14.94 27.30
CA ALA A 87 6.52 -15.61 26.22
C ALA A 87 6.33 -14.86 24.89
N PRO A 88 7.38 -14.72 24.08
CA PRO A 88 7.25 -14.18 22.73
C PRO A 88 6.30 -15.03 21.88
N THR A 89 5.49 -14.37 21.07
CA THR A 89 4.58 -15.05 20.14
C THR A 89 5.37 -15.86 19.11
N SER A 90 5.17 -17.17 19.07
CA SER A 90 5.88 -18.04 18.13
C SER A 90 5.42 -17.85 16.68
N VAL A 91 6.34 -18.02 15.73
CA VAL A 91 6.09 -17.98 14.28
C VAL A 91 6.66 -19.22 13.63
N ASP A 92 5.86 -19.86 12.79
CA ASP A 92 6.29 -20.96 11.91
C ASP A 92 6.40 -20.42 10.47
N PHE A 93 7.60 -20.02 10.05
CA PHE A 93 7.83 -19.45 8.72
C PHE A 93 7.56 -20.42 7.56
N SER A 94 7.39 -21.71 7.84
CA SER A 94 6.92 -22.67 6.83
C SER A 94 5.44 -22.43 6.46
N LYS A 95 4.65 -21.84 7.35
CA LYS A 95 3.20 -21.62 7.23
C LYS A 95 2.79 -20.16 7.34
N GLU A 96 3.62 -19.33 7.96
CA GLU A 96 3.32 -17.94 8.32
C GLU A 96 4.41 -17.00 7.82
N SER A 97 4.06 -15.75 7.62
CA SER A 97 4.97 -14.63 7.36
C SER A 97 4.65 -13.49 8.32
N VAL A 98 5.62 -12.63 8.57
CA VAL A 98 5.47 -11.51 9.49
C VAL A 98 5.43 -10.20 8.70
N ILE A 99 4.45 -9.36 9.03
CA ILE A 99 4.42 -7.96 8.61
C ILE A 99 4.97 -7.14 9.79
N ALA A 100 5.98 -6.34 9.52
CA ALA A 100 6.62 -5.48 10.48
C ALA A 100 6.42 -4.01 10.11
N ILE A 101 6.03 -3.19 11.07
CA ILE A 101 6.02 -1.73 10.97
C ILE A 101 6.94 -1.20 12.06
N VAL A 102 7.91 -0.39 11.67
CA VAL A 102 8.90 0.22 12.57
C VAL A 102 8.83 1.72 12.38
N LEU A 103 8.56 2.45 13.44
CA LEU A 103 8.59 3.90 13.42
C LEU A 103 9.96 4.44 13.83
N PRO A 104 10.25 5.71 13.49
CA PRO A 104 11.46 6.38 13.96
C PRO A 104 11.58 6.37 15.49
N GLU A 105 12.81 6.43 15.96
CA GLU A 105 13.10 6.55 17.38
C GLU A 105 12.48 7.83 17.97
N THR A 106 11.93 7.71 19.18
CA THR A 106 11.23 8.81 19.85
C THR A 106 11.39 8.69 21.37
N ASN A 107 11.37 9.84 22.06
CA ASN A 107 11.28 9.92 23.52
C ASN A 107 9.81 10.04 24.02
N VAL A 108 8.84 9.95 23.12
CA VAL A 108 7.43 9.95 23.48
C VAL A 108 6.92 8.51 23.52
N SER A 109 6.24 8.14 24.62
CA SER A 109 5.56 6.85 24.71
C SER A 109 4.64 6.68 23.51
N THR A 110 4.91 5.67 22.67
CA THR A 110 4.24 5.52 21.37
C THR A 110 3.84 4.07 21.15
N GLU A 111 2.56 3.89 20.88
CA GLU A 111 1.95 2.60 20.57
C GLU A 111 1.42 2.59 19.12
N ILE A 112 1.72 1.54 18.38
CA ILE A 112 1.17 1.32 17.03
C ILE A 112 0.03 0.32 17.15
N ILE A 113 -1.18 0.76 16.82
CA ILE A 113 -2.40 -0.03 16.96
C ILE A 113 -2.83 -0.51 15.58
N PRO A 114 -2.85 -1.83 15.31
CA PRO A 114 -3.33 -2.36 14.04
C PRO A 114 -4.85 -2.21 13.95
N LEU A 115 -5.34 -1.79 12.79
CA LEU A 115 -6.77 -1.61 12.56
C LEU A 115 -7.33 -2.74 11.69
N ARG A 116 -6.75 -2.93 10.50
CA ARG A 116 -7.17 -3.97 9.57
C ARG A 116 -6.10 -4.24 8.52
N LEU A 117 -6.14 -5.42 7.95
CA LEU A 117 -5.31 -5.82 6.81
C LEU A 117 -6.24 -6.17 5.65
N GLU A 118 -6.05 -5.49 4.53
CA GLU A 118 -6.93 -5.60 3.37
C GLU A 118 -6.16 -5.95 2.11
N LYS A 119 -6.80 -6.73 1.25
CA LYS A 119 -6.40 -6.92 -0.13
C LYS A 119 -7.42 -6.21 -1.02
N GLY A 120 -6.95 -5.22 -1.78
CA GLY A 120 -7.75 -4.53 -2.78
C GLY A 120 -7.74 -5.24 -4.14
N ALA A 121 -8.42 -4.67 -5.14
CA ALA A 121 -8.37 -5.15 -6.52
C ALA A 121 -6.98 -4.96 -7.16
N ALA A 122 -6.21 -3.95 -6.74
CA ALA A 122 -4.81 -3.81 -7.07
C ALA A 122 -3.98 -4.86 -6.32
N GLN A 123 -2.84 -5.27 -6.90
CA GLN A 123 -1.94 -6.21 -6.23
C GLN A 123 -1.40 -5.64 -4.91
N GLY A 124 -1.23 -6.53 -3.92
CA GLY A 124 -0.66 -6.21 -2.63
C GLY A 124 -1.67 -6.11 -1.48
N LEU A 125 -1.13 -6.05 -0.29
CA LEU A 125 -1.85 -5.92 0.97
C LEU A 125 -1.69 -4.49 1.50
N ARG A 126 -2.75 -3.96 2.11
CA ARG A 126 -2.71 -2.69 2.84
C ARG A 126 -2.89 -2.96 4.32
N MET A 127 -1.85 -2.69 5.11
CA MET A 127 -1.91 -2.78 6.57
C MET A 127 -2.24 -1.41 7.15
N TYR A 128 -3.47 -1.25 7.59
CA TYR A 128 -3.94 -0.02 8.23
C TYR A 128 -3.63 -0.05 9.72
N TYR A 129 -3.05 1.02 10.21
CA TYR A 129 -2.73 1.20 11.61
C TYR A 129 -2.92 2.65 12.04
N THR A 130 -2.99 2.88 13.33
CA THR A 130 -2.95 4.21 13.92
C THR A 130 -1.86 4.30 14.97
N VAL A 131 -1.43 5.50 15.28
CA VAL A 131 -0.37 5.78 16.25
C VAL A 131 -0.95 6.55 17.41
N LYS A 132 -0.88 5.96 18.61
CA LYS A 132 -1.23 6.61 19.85
C LYS A 132 0.05 7.10 20.52
N ARG A 133 0.12 8.40 20.81
CA ARG A 133 1.22 9.03 21.52
C ARG A 133 0.78 9.39 22.91
N GLY A 134 1.62 9.07 23.89
CA GLY A 134 1.43 9.39 25.30
C GLY A 134 2.36 10.50 25.76
N GLU A 135 2.91 10.34 26.95
CA GLU A 135 3.80 11.31 27.61
C GLU A 135 5.25 11.17 27.14
N GLU A 136 6.03 12.23 27.38
CA GLU A 136 7.48 12.18 27.19
C GLU A 136 8.12 11.25 28.21
N MET A 137 9.14 10.54 27.78
CA MET A 137 9.93 9.62 28.58
C MET A 137 11.37 10.12 28.73
N THR A 138 12.04 9.70 29.78
CA THR A 138 13.47 9.99 30.02
C THR A 138 14.40 9.14 29.14
N SER A 139 13.86 8.13 28.47
CA SER A 139 14.57 7.24 27.55
C SER A 139 13.93 7.27 26.17
N THR A 140 14.67 6.86 25.15
CA THR A 140 14.13 6.69 23.81
C THR A 140 13.63 5.27 23.59
N MET A 141 12.64 5.15 22.73
CA MET A 141 12.13 3.86 22.24
C MET A 141 11.99 3.89 20.72
N ARG A 142 12.00 2.72 20.13
CA ARG A 142 11.66 2.54 18.72
C ARG A 142 10.38 1.72 18.61
N PRO A 143 9.24 2.38 18.33
CA PRO A 143 7.96 1.69 18.27
C PRO A 143 7.92 0.67 17.14
N ILE A 144 7.43 -0.53 17.42
CA ILE A 144 7.26 -1.59 16.46
C ILE A 144 5.85 -2.18 16.53
N LEU A 145 5.34 -2.61 15.40
CA LEU A 145 4.16 -3.47 15.31
C LEU A 145 4.55 -4.68 14.46
N LEU A 146 4.35 -5.86 15.03
CA LEU A 146 4.53 -7.13 14.35
C LEU A 146 3.19 -7.85 14.27
N VAL A 147 2.82 -8.28 13.07
CA VAL A 147 1.66 -9.13 12.88
C VAL A 147 2.02 -10.31 12.00
N LYS A 148 1.49 -11.50 12.31
CA LYS A 148 1.69 -12.69 11.49
C LYS A 148 0.46 -13.01 10.67
N ILE A 149 0.70 -13.49 9.46
CA ILE A 149 -0.29 -13.88 8.46
C ILE A 149 0.03 -15.25 7.90
N LYS A 150 -0.97 -15.95 7.37
CA LYS A 150 -0.74 -17.21 6.66
C LYS A 150 -0.05 -16.97 5.31
N ASN A 151 0.88 -17.86 4.94
CA ASN A 151 1.66 -17.76 3.70
C ASN A 151 0.83 -17.69 2.42
N LYS A 152 -0.41 -18.19 2.42
CA LYS A 152 -1.33 -18.06 1.29
C LYS A 152 -1.71 -16.61 0.95
N TYR A 153 -1.48 -15.67 1.88
CA TYR A 153 -1.71 -14.23 1.70
C TYR A 153 -0.42 -13.44 1.47
N ARG A 154 0.69 -14.13 1.21
CA ARG A 154 2.00 -13.49 1.01
C ARG A 154 2.00 -12.65 -0.28
N GLU A 155 1.94 -11.35 -0.13
CA GLU A 155 2.03 -10.35 -1.19
C GLU A 155 2.81 -9.13 -0.67
N GLU A 156 3.15 -8.21 -1.56
CA GLU A 156 3.74 -6.93 -1.15
C GLU A 156 2.81 -6.21 -0.15
N VAL A 157 3.39 -5.61 0.87
CA VAL A 157 2.63 -4.93 1.94
C VAL A 157 2.90 -3.44 1.91
N MET A 158 1.83 -2.67 1.88
CA MET A 158 1.84 -1.21 2.03
C MET A 158 1.29 -0.83 3.41
N PRO A 159 2.12 -0.31 4.32
CA PRO A 159 1.64 0.27 5.57
C PRO A 159 0.89 1.58 5.31
N VAL A 160 -0.27 1.73 5.93
CA VAL A 160 -1.13 2.92 5.81
C VAL A 160 -1.48 3.45 7.19
N GLU A 161 -0.91 4.59 7.56
CA GLU A 161 -1.27 5.25 8.82
C GLU A 161 -2.61 5.97 8.69
N VAL A 162 -3.56 5.64 9.57
CA VAL A 162 -4.83 6.34 9.72
C VAL A 162 -4.72 7.33 10.87
N LYS A 163 -4.72 8.60 10.56
CA LYS A 163 -4.70 9.66 11.59
C LYS A 163 -6.04 9.68 12.31
N GLN A 164 -6.02 9.58 13.64
CA GLN A 164 -7.21 9.84 14.43
C GLN A 164 -7.56 11.32 14.30
N GLN A 165 -8.77 11.62 13.84
CA GLN A 165 -9.28 12.98 13.94
C GLN A 165 -9.42 13.29 15.44
N LYS A 166 -8.73 14.33 15.91
CA LYS A 166 -8.99 14.87 17.25
C LYS A 166 -10.43 15.35 17.24
N GLU A 167 -11.29 14.67 18.01
CA GLU A 167 -12.58 15.27 18.36
C GLU A 167 -12.29 16.61 19.02
N LYS A 168 -12.76 17.69 18.41
CA LYS A 168 -12.81 19.00 19.03
C LYS A 168 -13.93 18.95 20.05
N ASN A 169 -13.54 18.75 21.32
CA ASN A 169 -14.39 19.14 22.44
C ASN A 169 -14.44 20.67 22.54
#